data_1ec3a1faf7d75e8fa8bf215e6cfdd91e
#
_entry.id   1ec3a1faf7d75e8fa8bf215e6cfdd91e
#
_cell.length_a   1.000
_cell.length_b   1.000
_cell.length_c   1.000
_cell.angle_alpha   90.00
_cell.angle_beta   90.00
_cell.angle_gamma   90.00
#
_symmetry.space_group_name_H-M   'P 1'
#
loop_
_entity.id
_entity.type
_entity.pdbx_description
1 polymer ?
#
loop_
_entity_poly.entity_id
_entity_poly.type
_entity_poly.pdbx_seq_one_letter_code
_entity_poly.pdbx_strand_id
1 'polypeptide(L)'
;MELNNSPAAKKQFVREKFSSISRSYDLLNSLLSLQIDRYWRWRTTRLLGEFPGGWVLDLCAGTLPLSLELTRQAPHRKVLAVDFCEDMLRAGVRALPDDGRRERIFPVCGDGEVIPAPTASFWGCTVAFGVRNLSRTLEGLREM
;
A
#
# COMPACT_ATOMS: atom_id res chain seq x y z
N MET A 1 4.72 -27.55 -17.78
CA MET A 1 4.14 -26.25 -18.13
C MET A 1 5.02 -25.18 -17.45
N GLU A 2 6.03 -24.72 -18.19
CA GLU A 2 6.97 -23.72 -17.66
C GLU A 2 6.22 -22.41 -17.48
N LEU A 3 6.01 -22.03 -16.22
CA LEU A 3 5.58 -20.68 -15.89
C LEU A 3 6.65 -19.73 -16.42
N ASN A 4 6.26 -18.90 -17.38
CA ASN A 4 7.13 -17.88 -17.97
C ASN A 4 7.61 -16.96 -16.83
N ASN A 5 8.82 -17.19 -16.30
CA ASN A 5 9.40 -16.54 -15.12
C ASN A 5 9.84 -15.10 -15.40
N SER A 6 9.28 -14.44 -16.43
CA SER A 6 9.61 -13.05 -16.70
C SER A 6 8.99 -12.11 -15.65
N PRO A 7 9.68 -11.02 -15.30
CA PRO A 7 9.12 -10.00 -14.39
C PRO A 7 7.74 -9.48 -14.82
N ALA A 8 7.52 -9.33 -16.13
CA ALA A 8 6.24 -8.91 -16.69
C ALA A 8 5.12 -9.94 -16.44
N ALA A 9 5.41 -11.23 -16.64
CA ALA A 9 4.43 -12.30 -16.40
C ALA A 9 4.08 -12.39 -14.90
N LYS A 10 5.05 -12.21 -14.01
CA LYS A 10 4.81 -12.15 -12.56
C LYS A 10 3.89 -10.96 -12.22
N LYS A 11 4.15 -9.76 -12.75
CA LYS A 11 3.31 -8.58 -12.52
C LYS A 11 1.88 -8.81 -12.98
N GLN A 12 1.69 -9.32 -14.18
CA GLN A 12 0.36 -9.62 -14.71
C GLN A 12 -0.39 -10.63 -13.83
N PHE A 13 0.24 -11.74 -13.46
CA PHE A 13 -0.36 -12.77 -12.61
C PHE A 13 -0.79 -12.21 -11.24
N VAL A 14 0.08 -11.42 -10.61
CA VAL A 14 -0.22 -10.80 -9.30
C VAL A 14 -1.38 -9.82 -9.44
N ARG A 15 -1.40 -8.99 -10.50
CA ARG A 15 -2.49 -8.05 -10.77
C ARG A 15 -3.84 -8.75 -10.95
N GLU A 16 -3.90 -9.78 -11.78
CA GLU A 16 -5.12 -10.56 -12.02
C GLU A 16 -5.64 -11.20 -10.73
N LYS A 17 -4.74 -11.76 -9.92
CA LYS A 17 -5.10 -12.34 -8.63
C LYS A 17 -5.69 -11.33 -7.66
N PHE A 18 -5.05 -10.18 -7.48
CA PHE A 18 -5.54 -9.16 -6.56
C PHE A 18 -6.82 -8.49 -7.08
N SER A 19 -6.94 -8.28 -8.37
CA SER A 19 -8.18 -7.77 -8.99
C SER A 19 -9.37 -8.68 -8.68
N SER A 20 -9.20 -10.00 -8.82
CA SER A 20 -10.30 -10.97 -8.59
C SER A 20 -10.79 -11.04 -7.14
N ILE A 21 -9.93 -10.72 -6.16
CA ILE A 21 -10.27 -10.81 -4.72
C ILE A 21 -10.47 -9.44 -4.06
N SER A 22 -10.33 -8.34 -4.81
CA SER A 22 -10.30 -6.97 -4.27
C SER A 22 -11.48 -6.63 -3.34
N ARG A 23 -12.67 -7.17 -3.58
CA ARG A 23 -13.88 -6.93 -2.78
C ARG A 23 -13.89 -7.66 -1.42
N SER A 24 -13.24 -8.81 -1.33
CA SER A 24 -13.23 -9.65 -0.13
C SER A 24 -11.86 -9.69 0.56
N TYR A 25 -10.87 -9.01 0.00
CA TYR A 25 -9.48 -9.07 0.44
C TYR A 25 -9.30 -8.72 1.92
N ASP A 26 -9.88 -7.59 2.36
CA ASP A 26 -9.74 -7.14 3.74
C ASP A 26 -10.45 -8.07 4.73
N LEU A 27 -11.62 -8.57 4.35
CA LEU A 27 -12.37 -9.53 5.16
C LEU A 27 -11.58 -10.84 5.32
N LEU A 28 -11.03 -11.37 4.22
CA LEU A 28 -10.23 -12.59 4.23
C LEU A 28 -8.95 -12.42 5.06
N ASN A 29 -8.24 -11.31 4.88
CA ASN A 29 -7.03 -11.03 5.66
C ASN A 29 -7.33 -10.89 7.15
N SER A 30 -8.37 -10.13 7.50
CA SER A 30 -8.77 -9.95 8.90
C SER A 30 -9.20 -11.27 9.55
N LEU A 31 -9.93 -12.12 8.83
CA LEU A 31 -10.35 -13.42 9.32
C LEU A 31 -9.18 -14.39 9.48
N LEU A 32 -8.34 -14.51 8.44
CA LEU A 32 -7.19 -15.44 8.43
C LEU A 32 -6.09 -15.03 9.42
N SER A 33 -5.94 -13.73 9.68
CA SER A 33 -4.97 -13.22 10.64
C SER A 33 -5.51 -13.12 12.07
N LEU A 34 -6.78 -13.47 12.31
CA LEU A 34 -7.46 -13.24 13.60
C LEU A 34 -7.33 -11.77 14.05
N GLN A 35 -7.41 -10.84 13.10
CA GLN A 35 -7.23 -9.38 13.26
C GLN A 35 -5.81 -8.93 13.71
N ILE A 36 -4.84 -9.82 13.75
CA ILE A 36 -3.45 -9.46 14.06
C ILE A 36 -2.87 -8.50 13.00
N ASP A 37 -3.35 -8.54 11.77
CA ASP A 37 -3.00 -7.60 10.71
C ASP A 37 -3.25 -6.13 11.10
N ARG A 38 -4.29 -5.85 11.88
CA ARG A 38 -4.57 -4.51 12.44
C ARG A 38 -3.51 -4.08 13.44
N TYR A 39 -3.09 -4.99 14.33
CA TYR A 39 -2.01 -4.73 15.28
C TYR A 39 -0.69 -4.45 14.55
N TRP A 40 -0.35 -5.24 13.52
CA TRP A 40 0.86 -5.01 12.73
C TRP A 40 0.86 -3.66 12.03
N ARG A 41 -0.25 -3.24 11.41
CA ARG A 41 -0.38 -1.92 10.80
C ARG A 41 -0.21 -0.80 11.83
N TRP A 42 -0.90 -0.90 12.96
CA TRP A 42 -0.73 0.05 14.07
C TRP A 42 0.73 0.12 14.54
N ARG A 43 1.38 -1.03 14.71
CA ARG A 43 2.78 -1.09 15.13
C ARG A 43 3.73 -0.46 14.10
N THR A 44 3.52 -0.76 12.82
CA THR A 44 4.31 -0.20 11.71
C THR A 44 4.22 1.33 11.69
N THR A 45 3.03 1.89 11.82
CA THR A 45 2.84 3.34 11.79
C THR A 45 3.48 4.03 12.99
N ARG A 46 3.53 3.36 14.15
CA ARG A 46 4.23 3.90 15.34
C ARG A 46 5.75 3.91 15.21
N LEU A 47 6.32 3.03 14.42
CA LEU A 47 7.76 3.01 14.15
C LEU A 47 8.24 4.23 13.34
N LEU A 48 7.35 4.88 12.59
CA LEU A 48 7.66 6.14 11.93
C LEU A 48 7.87 7.29 12.92
N GLY A 49 7.43 7.14 14.18
CA GLY A 49 7.61 8.16 15.22
C GLY A 49 6.75 9.40 15.03
N GLU A 50 7.04 10.40 15.86
CA GLU A 50 6.44 11.73 15.75
C GLU A 50 7.05 12.46 14.56
N PHE A 51 6.19 13.08 13.78
CA PHE A 51 6.55 13.59 12.47
C PHE A 51 6.09 15.06 12.34
N PRO A 52 6.96 15.97 11.94
CA PRO A 52 6.67 17.41 11.91
C PRO A 52 5.69 17.83 10.79
N GLY A 53 5.22 16.91 9.98
CA GLY A 53 4.35 17.17 8.84
C GLY A 53 4.98 16.78 7.49
N GLY A 54 4.15 16.56 6.45
CA GLY A 54 4.61 16.25 5.11
C GLY A 54 4.06 14.95 4.52
N TRP A 55 4.78 14.42 3.56
CA TRP A 55 4.36 13.26 2.80
C TRP A 55 4.99 11.96 3.32
N VAL A 56 4.18 10.92 3.41
CA VAL A 56 4.61 9.54 3.62
C VAL A 56 4.18 8.71 2.42
N LEU A 57 5.03 7.81 1.99
CA LEU A 57 4.72 6.84 0.96
C LEU A 57 4.18 5.56 1.61
N ASP A 58 3.02 5.10 1.15
CA ASP A 58 2.50 3.75 1.41
C ASP A 58 2.57 2.95 0.11
N LEU A 59 3.56 2.06 0.02
CA LEU A 59 3.82 1.27 -1.17
C LEU A 59 3.13 -0.09 -1.09
N CYS A 60 2.58 -0.54 -2.23
CA CYS A 60 1.69 -1.71 -2.29
C CYS A 60 0.47 -1.52 -1.37
N ALA A 61 -0.15 -0.36 -1.47
CA ALA A 61 -1.17 0.12 -0.54
C ALA A 61 -2.48 -0.69 -0.56
N GLY A 62 -2.73 -1.44 -1.65
CA GLY A 62 -3.90 -2.30 -1.80
C GLY A 62 -5.21 -1.55 -1.60
N THR A 63 -6.01 -2.00 -0.63
CA THR A 63 -7.29 -1.40 -0.23
C THR A 63 -7.13 -0.26 0.80
N LEU A 64 -5.94 0.30 0.96
CA LEU A 64 -5.61 1.48 1.77
C LEU A 64 -5.68 1.32 3.31
N PRO A 65 -5.64 0.12 3.91
CA PRO A 65 -5.80 0.00 5.35
C PRO A 65 -4.61 0.56 6.14
N LEU A 66 -3.38 0.48 5.59
CA LEU A 66 -2.21 1.10 6.21
C LEU A 66 -2.22 2.61 6.03
N SER A 67 -2.59 3.11 4.84
CA SER A 67 -2.78 4.53 4.57
C SER A 67 -3.77 5.17 5.56
N LEU A 68 -4.89 4.48 5.83
CA LEU A 68 -5.89 4.92 6.80
C LEU A 68 -5.31 4.98 8.22
N GLU A 69 -4.53 3.98 8.61
CA GLU A 69 -3.89 3.97 9.93
C GLU A 69 -2.80 5.06 10.06
N LEU A 70 -2.04 5.33 8.99
CA LEU A 70 -1.07 6.41 8.93
C LEU A 70 -1.71 7.79 9.18
N THR A 71 -2.87 8.05 8.57
CA THR A 71 -3.60 9.31 8.76
C THR A 71 -4.33 9.39 10.10
N ARG A 72 -4.67 8.25 10.72
CA ARG A 72 -5.30 8.19 12.03
C ARG A 72 -4.34 8.60 13.15
N GLN A 73 -3.06 8.21 13.04
CA GLN A 73 -2.08 8.49 14.09
C GLN A 73 -1.45 9.88 14.01
N ALA A 74 -1.54 10.56 12.85
CA ALA A 74 -0.97 11.89 12.68
C ALA A 74 -1.87 12.77 11.81
N PRO A 75 -2.55 13.77 12.41
CA PRO A 75 -3.53 14.61 11.71
C PRO A 75 -2.95 15.48 10.59
N HIS A 76 -1.65 15.72 10.59
CA HIS A 76 -0.97 16.52 9.55
C HIS A 76 -0.30 15.66 8.46
N ARG A 77 -0.38 14.34 8.57
CA ARG A 77 0.25 13.42 7.63
C ARG A 77 -0.55 13.31 6.35
N LYS A 78 0.13 13.49 5.21
CA LYS A 78 -0.39 13.19 3.88
C LYS A 78 0.23 11.89 3.39
N VAL A 79 -0.56 11.04 2.77
CA VAL A 79 -0.11 9.72 2.32
C VAL A 79 -0.27 9.62 0.82
N LEU A 80 0.83 9.42 0.10
CA LEU A 80 0.79 8.92 -1.26
C LEU A 80 0.69 7.40 -1.20
N ALA A 81 -0.43 6.86 -1.64
CA ALA A 81 -0.73 5.44 -1.61
C ALA A 81 -0.56 4.85 -3.01
N VAL A 82 0.55 4.14 -3.23
CA VAL A 82 0.89 3.58 -4.55
C VAL A 82 0.60 2.09 -4.58
N ASP A 83 -0.20 1.66 -5.54
CA ASP A 83 -0.42 0.25 -5.85
C ASP A 83 -0.56 0.06 -7.36
N PHE A 84 -0.08 -1.06 -7.88
CA PHE A 84 -0.19 -1.34 -9.31
C PHE A 84 -1.53 -1.97 -9.71
N CYS A 85 -2.35 -2.40 -8.74
CA CYS A 85 -3.68 -2.94 -8.94
C CYS A 85 -4.75 -1.86 -8.70
N GLU A 86 -5.25 -1.27 -9.77
CA GLU A 86 -6.25 -0.18 -9.71
C GLU A 86 -7.55 -0.62 -9.00
N ASP A 87 -7.98 -1.87 -9.18
CA ASP A 87 -9.21 -2.39 -8.55
C ASP A 87 -9.10 -2.43 -7.03
N MET A 88 -7.90 -2.71 -6.49
CA MET A 88 -7.63 -2.65 -5.06
C MET A 88 -7.74 -1.21 -4.53
N LEU A 89 -7.10 -0.26 -5.22
CA LEU A 89 -7.20 1.16 -4.86
C LEU A 89 -8.64 1.66 -4.91
N ARG A 90 -9.39 1.32 -5.98
CA ARG A 90 -10.80 1.68 -6.12
C ARG A 90 -11.68 1.09 -5.01
N ALA A 91 -11.42 -0.17 -4.62
CA ALA A 91 -12.11 -0.79 -3.48
C ALA A 91 -11.80 -0.05 -2.18
N GLY A 92 -10.53 0.27 -1.94
CA GLY A 92 -10.10 1.05 -0.78
C GLY A 92 -10.74 2.43 -0.71
N VAL A 93 -10.70 3.19 -1.80
CA VAL A 93 -11.31 4.55 -1.85
C VAL A 93 -12.81 4.52 -1.51
N ARG A 94 -13.54 3.48 -1.97
CA ARG A 94 -14.95 3.32 -1.61
C ARG A 94 -15.18 3.02 -0.14
N ALA A 95 -14.22 2.37 0.51
CA ALA A 95 -14.29 1.99 1.92
C ALA A 95 -13.75 3.07 2.88
N LEU A 96 -13.09 4.12 2.37
CA LEU A 96 -12.57 5.20 3.22
C LEU A 96 -13.71 5.93 3.93
N PRO A 97 -13.56 6.20 5.24
CA PRO A 97 -14.54 6.96 5.99
C PRO A 97 -14.61 8.42 5.54
N ASP A 98 -15.76 9.03 5.70
CA ASP A 98 -15.98 10.46 5.43
C ASP A 98 -15.77 11.29 6.71
N ASP A 99 -14.52 11.36 7.17
CA ASP A 99 -14.13 11.98 8.43
C ASP A 99 -12.86 12.86 8.33
N GLY A 100 -12.57 13.40 7.15
CA GLY A 100 -11.41 14.24 6.87
C GLY A 100 -10.09 13.46 6.67
N ARG A 101 -10.03 12.15 6.95
CA ARG A 101 -8.85 11.32 6.65
C ARG A 101 -8.74 11.02 5.16
N ARG A 102 -9.87 10.88 4.48
CA ARG A 102 -9.96 10.68 3.04
C ARG A 102 -9.20 11.75 2.25
N GLU A 103 -9.30 13.00 2.66
CA GLU A 103 -8.67 14.15 2.00
C GLU A 103 -7.13 14.16 2.10
N ARG A 104 -6.59 13.30 2.94
CA ARG A 104 -5.15 13.18 3.18
C ARG A 104 -4.53 11.91 2.61
N ILE A 105 -5.32 11.08 1.93
CA ILE A 105 -4.88 9.86 1.26
C ILE A 105 -5.01 10.08 -0.25
N PHE A 106 -3.90 9.95 -0.95
CA PHE A 106 -3.78 10.19 -2.39
C PHE A 106 -3.43 8.87 -3.08
N PRO A 107 -4.42 8.10 -3.53
CA PRO A 107 -4.19 6.83 -4.22
C PRO A 107 -3.72 7.07 -5.65
N VAL A 108 -2.64 6.41 -6.02
CA VAL A 108 -2.05 6.46 -7.36
C VAL A 108 -1.78 5.04 -7.85
N CYS A 109 -2.30 4.72 -9.05
CA CYS A 109 -1.95 3.47 -9.71
C CYS A 109 -0.54 3.60 -10.29
N GLY A 110 0.41 2.83 -9.76
CA GLY A 110 1.81 2.91 -10.13
C GLY A 110 2.61 1.65 -9.79
N ASP A 111 3.78 1.55 -10.40
CA ASP A 111 4.72 0.45 -10.16
C ASP A 111 5.63 0.78 -8.97
N GLY A 112 5.68 -0.11 -7.99
CA GLY A 112 6.57 0.04 -6.83
C GLY A 112 8.06 -0.10 -7.13
N GLU A 113 8.41 -0.50 -8.34
CA GLU A 113 9.78 -0.56 -8.84
C GLU A 113 10.16 0.72 -9.62
N VAL A 114 9.20 1.61 -9.86
CA VAL A 114 9.37 2.94 -10.46
C VAL A 114 8.30 3.85 -9.85
N ILE A 115 8.60 4.41 -8.68
CA ILE A 115 7.63 5.21 -7.92
C ILE A 115 7.36 6.53 -8.65
N PRO A 116 6.08 6.89 -8.91
CA PRO A 116 5.73 8.10 -9.63
C PRO A 116 5.83 9.36 -8.74
N ALA A 117 7.01 9.61 -8.20
CA ALA A 117 7.29 10.76 -7.34
C ALA A 117 8.76 11.20 -7.48
N PRO A 118 9.10 12.46 -7.18
CA PRO A 118 10.48 12.93 -7.17
C PRO A 118 11.30 12.24 -6.08
N THR A 119 12.60 12.10 -6.32
CA THR A 119 13.54 11.56 -5.33
C THR A 119 13.53 12.41 -4.06
N ALA A 120 13.63 11.76 -2.89
CA ALA A 120 13.66 12.38 -1.57
C ALA A 120 12.44 13.26 -1.24
N SER A 121 11.27 12.95 -1.82
CA SER A 121 10.03 13.71 -1.59
C SER A 121 9.20 13.22 -0.39
N PHE A 122 9.58 12.11 0.22
CA PHE A 122 8.89 11.54 1.37
C PHE A 122 9.75 11.58 2.62
N TRP A 123 9.11 11.85 3.73
CA TRP A 123 9.75 11.73 5.03
C TRP A 123 9.98 10.28 5.45
N GLY A 124 9.09 9.40 5.02
CA GLY A 124 9.20 7.97 5.27
C GLY A 124 8.41 7.15 4.27
N CYS A 125 8.81 5.90 4.13
CA CYS A 125 8.14 4.92 3.30
C CYS A 125 7.66 3.76 4.16
N THR A 126 6.46 3.27 3.87
CA THR A 126 5.89 2.08 4.48
C THR A 126 5.47 1.09 3.41
N VAL A 127 5.56 -0.19 3.74
CA VAL A 127 5.05 -1.29 2.92
C VAL A 127 4.54 -2.39 3.84
N ALA A 128 3.27 -2.79 3.68
CA ALA A 128 2.68 -3.88 4.44
C ALA A 128 2.40 -5.07 3.51
N PHE A 129 3.12 -6.18 3.73
CA PHE A 129 2.95 -7.46 3.02
C PHE A 129 3.21 -7.43 1.51
N GLY A 130 3.54 -6.28 0.92
CA GLY A 130 3.66 -6.07 -0.53
C GLY A 130 5.01 -6.48 -1.12
N VAL A 131 6.11 -6.42 -0.36
CA VAL A 131 7.49 -6.63 -0.84
C VAL A 131 7.66 -7.94 -1.62
N ARG A 132 7.03 -9.02 -1.16
CA ARG A 132 7.07 -10.34 -1.84
C ARG A 132 6.45 -10.35 -3.23
N ASN A 133 5.59 -9.38 -3.53
CA ASN A 133 4.88 -9.27 -4.81
C ASN A 133 5.67 -8.47 -5.85
N LEU A 134 6.69 -7.73 -5.44
CA LEU A 134 7.59 -7.04 -6.35
C LEU A 134 8.29 -8.06 -7.27
N SER A 135 8.42 -7.74 -8.54
CA SER A 135 9.08 -8.61 -9.52
C SER A 135 10.59 -8.56 -9.36
N ARG A 136 11.10 -7.38 -9.05
CA ARG A 136 12.50 -7.07 -8.81
C ARG A 136 12.63 -6.44 -7.42
N THR A 137 12.58 -7.28 -6.40
CA THR A 137 12.49 -6.86 -5.00
C THR A 137 13.59 -5.87 -4.60
N LEU A 138 14.84 -6.11 -5.04
CA LEU A 138 15.96 -5.24 -4.69
C LEU A 138 15.83 -3.86 -5.34
N GLU A 139 15.32 -3.78 -6.56
CA GLU A 139 15.07 -2.50 -7.25
C GLU A 139 13.95 -1.72 -6.55
N GLY A 140 12.85 -2.39 -6.20
CA GLY A 140 11.79 -1.75 -5.43
C GLY A 140 12.25 -1.24 -4.05
N LEU A 141 13.15 -1.98 -3.36
CA LEU A 141 13.72 -1.52 -2.10
C LEU A 141 14.69 -0.34 -2.27
N ARG A 142 15.38 -0.24 -3.40
CA ARG A 142 16.25 0.91 -3.71
C ARG A 142 15.46 2.16 -4.08
N GLU A 143 14.28 1.96 -4.64
CA GLU A 143 13.37 3.02 -5.03
C GLU A 143 12.68 3.66 -3.81
N MET A 144 12.48 2.91 -2.73
CA MET A 144 11.99 3.39 -1.44
C MET A 144 12.98 4.29 -0.71
#